data_60c72a81a6a8e259fdd63bd92e611793
#
_entry.id   60c72a81a6a8e259fdd63bd92e611793
#
_cell.length_a   1.000
_cell.length_b   1.000
_cell.length_c   1.000
_cell.angle_alpha   90.00
_cell.angle_beta   90.00
_cell.angle_gamma   90.00
#
_symmetry.space_group_name_H-M   'P 1'
#
loop_
_entity.id
_entity.type
_entity.pdbx_description
1 polymer ?
#
loop_
_entity_poly.entity_id
_entity_poly.type
_entity_poly.pdbx_seq_one_letter_code
_entity_poly.pdbx_strand_id
1 'polypeptide(L)'
;KDKDKNVIVNKETGQSITENIICKPTNKEVIKIYEKNKVEISKLPSCDKFNPTKNYEGLWTSIFVKPLAWLILKIGKLFNNYGLSIIITCLLIRAVLMPITKKTAMQSELIKKAQPELDRLEKKYKGKESQEDQTRKAQEMMMIYQKYKINPMSGCILAFIQLPLLFAFLESINRTPALFENNFLVFQMGTTPWVGIFTNHNYWYILLLAMIIGTSFMSFRKTLKDQASNQASQMKYTIYFMMAMIAIASLSLPAALGIYWITSSLFTILQNLYVERR
;
A
#
# COMPACT_ATOMS: atom_id res chain seq x y z
N LYS A 1 20.70 8.45 -10.04
CA LYS A 1 21.11 9.74 -9.42
C LYS A 1 21.98 10.47 -10.42
N ASP A 2 21.90 11.80 -10.45
CA ASP A 2 22.80 12.62 -11.26
C ASP A 2 24.23 12.67 -10.66
N LYS A 3 25.14 13.43 -11.31
CA LYS A 3 26.53 13.59 -10.83
C LYS A 3 26.62 14.16 -9.41
N ASP A 4 25.62 14.92 -8.98
CA ASP A 4 25.52 15.56 -7.68
C ASP A 4 24.72 14.71 -6.66
N LYS A 5 24.48 13.43 -6.95
CA LYS A 5 23.71 12.46 -6.15
C LYS A 5 22.21 12.79 -5.99
N ASN A 6 21.66 13.76 -6.74
CA ASN A 6 20.24 14.06 -6.71
C ASN A 6 19.44 13.00 -7.44
N VAL A 7 18.18 12.79 -6.99
CA VAL A 7 17.23 11.91 -7.66
C VAL A 7 16.83 12.54 -9.00
N ILE A 8 16.98 11.79 -10.09
CA ILE A 8 16.52 12.24 -11.40
C ILE A 8 15.02 12.04 -11.47
N VAL A 9 14.32 13.13 -11.78
CA VAL A 9 12.86 13.13 -11.90
C VAL A 9 12.49 13.44 -13.34
N ASN A 10 11.56 12.69 -13.89
CA ASN A 10 10.94 13.04 -15.17
C ASN A 10 10.06 14.27 -14.97
N LYS A 11 10.39 15.36 -15.66
CA LYS A 11 9.70 16.65 -15.49
C LYS A 11 8.23 16.62 -15.93
N GLU A 12 7.90 15.78 -16.91
CA GLU A 12 6.54 15.66 -17.45
C GLU A 12 5.59 14.88 -16.53
N THR A 13 6.13 13.91 -15.79
CA THR A 13 5.33 13.01 -14.96
C THR A 13 5.57 13.19 -13.46
N GLY A 14 6.67 13.82 -13.06
CA GLY A 14 7.11 13.93 -11.67
C GLY A 14 7.63 12.61 -11.09
N GLN A 15 7.74 11.56 -11.91
CA GLN A 15 8.21 10.25 -11.47
C GLN A 15 9.71 10.24 -11.24
N SER A 16 10.16 9.64 -10.15
CA SER A 16 11.56 9.36 -9.90
C SER A 16 12.08 8.24 -10.82
N ILE A 17 13.14 8.53 -11.56
CA ILE A 17 13.77 7.58 -12.49
C ILE A 17 14.74 6.67 -11.72
N THR A 18 14.57 5.36 -11.85
CA THR A 18 15.48 4.36 -11.29
C THR A 18 16.44 3.81 -12.37
N GLU A 19 17.67 3.51 -11.99
CA GLU A 19 18.66 2.89 -12.90
C GLU A 19 18.33 1.41 -13.17
N ASN A 20 17.68 0.74 -12.21
CA ASN A 20 17.42 -0.70 -12.23
C ASN A 20 16.07 -1.06 -12.87
N ILE A 21 15.81 -0.57 -14.09
CA ILE A 21 14.63 -1.00 -14.84
C ILE A 21 14.78 -2.45 -15.32
N ILE A 22 13.66 -3.16 -15.37
CA ILE A 22 13.64 -4.62 -15.65
C ILE A 22 13.45 -4.96 -17.14
N CYS A 23 13.00 -4.01 -17.94
CA CYS A 23 12.81 -4.18 -19.37
C CYS A 23 13.01 -2.85 -20.11
N LYS A 24 13.12 -2.93 -21.44
CA LYS A 24 13.43 -1.78 -22.28
C LYS A 24 12.23 -0.83 -22.39
N PRO A 25 12.44 0.50 -22.14
CA PRO A 25 11.41 1.51 -22.35
C PRO A 25 11.08 1.67 -23.84
N THR A 26 9.85 2.12 -24.13
CA THR A 26 9.37 2.38 -25.50
C THR A 26 9.21 3.87 -25.79
N ASN A 27 8.97 4.67 -24.76
CA ASN A 27 8.83 6.11 -24.87
C ASN A 27 10.18 6.78 -25.18
N LYS A 28 10.24 7.57 -26.26
CA LYS A 28 11.45 8.26 -26.73
C LYS A 28 12.05 9.21 -25.69
N GLU A 29 11.21 9.93 -24.94
CA GLU A 29 11.67 10.87 -23.89
C GLU A 29 12.31 10.10 -22.73
N VAL A 30 11.70 9.00 -22.31
CA VAL A 30 12.24 8.11 -21.27
C VAL A 30 13.58 7.52 -21.72
N ILE A 31 13.69 7.06 -22.98
CA ILE A 31 14.92 6.55 -23.56
C ILE A 31 16.03 7.60 -23.47
N LYS A 32 15.77 8.84 -23.93
CA LYS A 32 16.74 9.94 -23.86
C LYS A 32 17.23 10.22 -22.42
N ILE A 33 16.32 10.13 -21.42
CA ILE A 33 16.69 10.33 -20.02
C ILE A 33 17.68 9.24 -19.57
N TYR A 34 17.45 7.98 -19.93
CA TYR A 34 18.35 6.87 -19.59
C TYR A 34 19.68 6.97 -20.30
N GLU A 35 19.71 7.28 -21.60
CA GLU A 35 20.93 7.47 -22.40
C GLU A 35 21.78 8.63 -21.87
N LYS A 36 21.15 9.78 -21.56
CA LYS A 36 21.83 10.94 -20.95
C LYS A 36 22.50 10.59 -19.63
N ASN A 37 21.91 9.67 -18.85
CA ASN A 37 22.43 9.22 -17.57
C ASN A 37 23.30 7.97 -17.66
N LYS A 38 23.71 7.56 -18.88
CA LYS A 38 24.60 6.43 -19.14
C LYS A 38 24.09 5.09 -18.62
N VAL A 39 22.78 4.88 -18.57
CA VAL A 39 22.18 3.60 -18.25
C VAL A 39 22.11 2.75 -19.53
N GLU A 40 22.68 1.56 -19.50
CA GLU A 40 22.73 0.64 -20.65
C GLU A 40 21.40 -0.06 -20.88
N ILE A 41 20.43 0.64 -21.47
CA ILE A 41 19.10 0.09 -21.78
C ILE A 41 19.08 -0.88 -22.98
N SER A 42 20.14 -0.85 -23.82
CA SER A 42 20.24 -1.69 -25.01
C SER A 42 20.29 -3.19 -24.69
N LYS A 43 20.89 -3.56 -23.55
CA LYS A 43 21.04 -4.95 -23.09
C LYS A 43 19.77 -5.50 -22.41
N LEU A 44 18.79 -4.66 -22.12
CA LEU A 44 17.58 -5.08 -21.45
C LEU A 44 16.62 -5.81 -22.41
N PRO A 45 15.91 -6.84 -21.93
CA PRO A 45 14.88 -7.50 -22.72
C PRO A 45 13.71 -6.55 -22.98
N SER A 46 12.93 -6.79 -24.03
CA SER A 46 11.62 -6.16 -24.15
C SER A 46 10.73 -6.59 -22.99
N CYS A 47 9.78 -5.73 -22.59
CA CYS A 47 8.88 -6.03 -21.45
C CYS A 47 8.07 -7.32 -21.66
N ASP A 48 7.73 -7.64 -22.91
CA ASP A 48 7.07 -8.89 -23.30
C ASP A 48 7.90 -10.16 -23.05
N LYS A 49 9.22 -10.06 -23.13
CA LYS A 49 10.18 -11.17 -22.96
C LYS A 49 10.84 -11.18 -21.59
N PHE A 50 10.38 -10.35 -20.67
CA PHE A 50 10.89 -10.30 -19.30
C PHE A 50 10.70 -11.66 -18.60
N ASN A 51 11.79 -12.16 -17.97
CA ASN A 51 11.79 -13.39 -17.20
C ASN A 51 12.25 -13.10 -15.77
N PRO A 52 11.41 -13.36 -14.75
CA PRO A 52 11.72 -13.02 -13.36
C PRO A 52 12.86 -13.86 -12.76
N THR A 53 13.18 -15.03 -13.33
CA THR A 53 14.21 -15.96 -12.79
C THR A 53 15.62 -15.64 -13.25
N LYS A 54 15.78 -14.75 -14.25
CA LYS A 54 17.10 -14.36 -14.75
C LYS A 54 17.70 -13.25 -13.89
N ASN A 55 19.03 -13.26 -13.75
CA ASN A 55 19.83 -12.23 -13.08
C ASN A 55 19.36 -11.98 -11.63
N TYR A 56 19.92 -12.76 -10.70
CA TYR A 56 19.66 -12.57 -9.27
C TYR A 56 20.08 -11.18 -8.79
N GLU A 57 19.19 -10.43 -8.18
CA GLU A 57 19.39 -9.06 -7.67
C GLU A 57 19.10 -8.94 -6.17
N GLY A 58 19.37 -9.98 -5.41
CA GLY A 58 19.04 -10.06 -3.99
C GLY A 58 17.68 -10.68 -3.71
N LEU A 59 17.48 -11.13 -2.46
CA LEU A 59 16.27 -11.86 -2.04
C LEU A 59 14.99 -11.05 -2.27
N TRP A 60 14.99 -9.78 -1.87
CA TRP A 60 13.82 -8.92 -1.99
C TRP A 60 13.35 -8.78 -3.44
N THR A 61 14.25 -8.34 -4.31
CA THR A 61 13.95 -8.11 -5.72
C THR A 61 13.56 -9.40 -6.43
N SER A 62 14.27 -10.49 -6.17
CA SER A 62 14.04 -11.77 -6.87
C SER A 62 12.77 -12.50 -6.41
N ILE A 63 12.38 -12.35 -5.13
CA ILE A 63 11.22 -13.06 -4.57
C ILE A 63 9.94 -12.22 -4.68
N PHE A 64 10.01 -10.91 -4.53
CA PHE A 64 8.82 -10.05 -4.49
C PHE A 64 8.67 -9.18 -5.74
N VAL A 65 9.69 -8.39 -6.09
CA VAL A 65 9.56 -7.37 -7.13
C VAL A 65 9.46 -7.97 -8.53
N LYS A 66 10.37 -8.86 -8.91
CA LYS A 66 10.39 -9.47 -10.24
C LYS A 66 9.18 -10.36 -10.53
N PRO A 67 8.75 -11.27 -9.63
CA PRO A 67 7.55 -12.05 -9.85
C PRO A 67 6.29 -11.18 -9.96
N LEU A 68 6.20 -10.14 -9.13
CA LEU A 68 5.11 -9.18 -9.17
C LEU A 68 5.07 -8.43 -10.52
N ALA A 69 6.19 -7.87 -10.93
CA ALA A 69 6.31 -7.18 -12.22
C ALA A 69 5.99 -8.12 -13.41
N TRP A 70 6.48 -9.35 -13.35
CA TRP A 70 6.17 -10.37 -14.36
C TRP A 70 4.68 -10.67 -14.45
N LEU A 71 4.02 -10.83 -13.30
CA LEU A 71 2.57 -11.09 -13.24
C LEU A 71 1.78 -9.92 -13.85
N ILE A 72 2.13 -8.69 -13.47
CA ILE A 72 1.51 -7.48 -14.02
C ILE A 72 1.73 -7.39 -15.54
N LEU A 73 2.94 -7.65 -16.02
CA LEU A 73 3.25 -7.63 -17.45
C LEU A 73 2.47 -8.69 -18.23
N LYS A 74 2.37 -9.91 -17.71
CA LYS A 74 1.62 -10.99 -18.35
C LYS A 74 0.13 -10.70 -18.44
N ILE A 75 -0.47 -10.24 -17.35
CA ILE A 75 -1.89 -9.86 -17.32
C ILE A 75 -2.13 -8.62 -18.18
N GLY A 76 -1.22 -7.63 -18.13
CA GLY A 76 -1.30 -6.42 -18.95
C GLY A 76 -1.29 -6.71 -20.45
N LYS A 77 -0.46 -7.65 -20.88
CA LYS A 77 -0.42 -8.12 -22.26
C LYS A 77 -1.71 -8.88 -22.65
N LEU A 78 -2.22 -9.73 -21.75
CA LEU A 78 -3.44 -10.50 -22.01
C LEU A 78 -4.66 -9.61 -22.26
N PHE A 79 -4.81 -8.56 -21.44
CA PHE A 79 -5.95 -7.63 -21.53
C PHE A 79 -5.64 -6.35 -22.32
N ASN A 80 -4.43 -6.23 -22.85
CA ASN A 80 -3.93 -5.01 -23.50
C ASN A 80 -4.15 -3.74 -22.64
N ASN A 81 -4.08 -3.90 -21.30
CA ASN A 81 -4.35 -2.83 -20.34
C ASN A 81 -3.58 -3.03 -19.04
N TYR A 82 -2.57 -2.20 -18.81
CA TYR A 82 -1.70 -2.31 -17.63
C TYR A 82 -2.36 -1.78 -16.34
N GLY A 83 -3.30 -0.84 -16.42
CA GLY A 83 -4.07 -0.41 -15.24
C GLY A 83 -4.96 -1.52 -14.72
N LEU A 84 -5.66 -2.22 -15.62
CA LEU A 84 -6.46 -3.39 -15.27
C LEU A 84 -5.57 -4.51 -14.70
N SER A 85 -4.34 -4.68 -15.22
CA SER A 85 -3.42 -5.69 -14.70
C SER A 85 -3.00 -5.43 -13.26
N ILE A 86 -2.82 -4.17 -12.85
CA ILE A 86 -2.55 -3.80 -11.46
C ILE A 86 -3.72 -4.22 -10.57
N ILE A 87 -4.95 -3.94 -10.99
CA ILE A 87 -6.17 -4.31 -10.24
C ILE A 87 -6.24 -5.83 -10.06
N ILE A 88 -6.14 -6.59 -11.16
CA ILE A 88 -6.23 -8.06 -11.13
C ILE A 88 -5.10 -8.66 -10.29
N THR A 89 -3.87 -8.19 -10.47
CA THR A 89 -2.71 -8.66 -9.70
C THR A 89 -2.90 -8.38 -8.20
N CYS A 90 -3.37 -7.18 -7.85
CA CYS A 90 -3.68 -6.83 -6.46
C CYS A 90 -4.73 -7.78 -5.88
N LEU A 91 -5.82 -8.04 -6.59
CA LEU A 91 -6.89 -8.93 -6.14
C LEU A 91 -6.40 -10.38 -5.98
N LEU A 92 -5.57 -10.89 -6.90
CA LEU A 92 -4.98 -12.23 -6.80
C LEU A 92 -4.11 -12.37 -5.55
N ILE A 93 -3.22 -11.42 -5.31
CA ILE A 93 -2.37 -11.44 -4.12
C ILE A 93 -3.21 -11.33 -2.84
N ARG A 94 -4.22 -10.46 -2.83
CA ARG A 94 -5.15 -10.33 -1.71
C ARG A 94 -5.94 -11.62 -1.46
N ALA A 95 -6.34 -12.32 -2.51
CA ALA A 95 -7.00 -13.62 -2.40
C ALA A 95 -6.08 -14.68 -1.78
N VAL A 96 -4.80 -14.74 -2.19
CA VAL A 96 -3.80 -15.64 -1.61
C VAL A 96 -3.56 -15.31 -0.14
N LEU A 97 -3.51 -14.03 0.23
CA LEU A 97 -3.31 -13.58 1.61
C LEU A 97 -4.60 -13.62 2.45
N MET A 98 -5.75 -13.87 1.85
CA MET A 98 -7.06 -13.86 2.52
C MET A 98 -7.13 -14.74 3.77
N PRO A 99 -6.60 -15.97 3.82
CA PRO A 99 -6.68 -16.80 5.02
C PRO A 99 -5.98 -16.16 6.23
N ILE A 100 -4.88 -15.44 6.01
CA ILE A 100 -4.15 -14.74 7.06
C ILE A 100 -4.91 -13.47 7.49
N THR A 101 -5.28 -12.64 6.52
CA THR A 101 -5.96 -11.36 6.78
C THR A 101 -7.37 -11.56 7.37
N LYS A 102 -8.05 -12.67 7.02
CA LYS A 102 -9.33 -13.05 7.64
C LYS A 102 -9.18 -13.36 9.13
N LYS A 103 -8.13 -14.09 9.53
CA LYS A 103 -7.87 -14.35 10.96
C LYS A 103 -7.69 -13.05 11.73
N THR A 104 -6.97 -12.08 11.14
CA THR A 104 -6.79 -10.75 11.74
C THR A 104 -8.12 -9.98 11.85
N ALA A 105 -8.96 -10.02 10.80
CA ALA A 105 -10.27 -9.39 10.84
C ALA A 105 -11.19 -10.02 11.90
N MET A 106 -11.12 -11.34 12.11
CA MET A 106 -11.86 -12.02 13.18
C MET A 106 -11.40 -11.59 14.57
N GLN A 107 -10.12 -11.26 14.78
CA GLN A 107 -9.65 -10.73 16.06
C GLN A 107 -10.30 -9.39 16.41
N SER A 108 -10.57 -8.53 15.42
CA SER A 108 -11.30 -7.27 15.65
C SER A 108 -12.71 -7.52 16.19
N GLU A 109 -13.40 -8.58 15.74
CA GLU A 109 -14.72 -8.94 16.29
C GLU A 109 -14.63 -9.47 17.74
N LEU A 110 -13.56 -10.19 18.10
CA LEU A 110 -13.32 -10.61 19.47
C LEU A 110 -13.05 -9.42 20.40
N ILE A 111 -12.30 -8.42 19.90
CA ILE A 111 -12.08 -7.16 20.64
C ILE A 111 -13.41 -6.45 20.91
N LYS A 112 -14.32 -6.37 19.92
CA LYS A 112 -15.67 -5.82 20.13
C LYS A 112 -16.43 -6.52 21.24
N LYS A 113 -16.38 -7.85 21.29
CA LYS A 113 -17.04 -8.64 22.34
C LYS A 113 -16.44 -8.36 23.73
N ALA A 114 -15.14 -8.12 23.81
CA ALA A 114 -14.45 -7.77 25.06
C ALA A 114 -14.62 -6.29 25.46
N GLN A 115 -15.12 -5.44 24.55
CA GLN A 115 -15.24 -3.99 24.73
C GLN A 115 -15.86 -3.57 26.08
N PRO A 116 -16.98 -4.14 26.55
CA PRO A 116 -17.58 -3.74 27.82
C PRO A 116 -16.68 -3.97 29.02
N GLU A 117 -15.86 -5.03 29.02
CA GLU A 117 -14.90 -5.31 30.09
C GLU A 117 -13.68 -4.38 30.02
N LEU A 118 -13.21 -4.11 28.81
CA LEU A 118 -12.11 -3.15 28.56
C LEU A 118 -12.51 -1.73 28.99
N ASP A 119 -13.74 -1.31 28.71
CA ASP A 119 -14.24 -0.01 29.17
C ASP A 119 -14.38 0.10 30.70
N ARG A 120 -14.77 -0.99 31.37
CA ARG A 120 -14.80 -1.06 32.85
C ARG A 120 -13.40 -0.97 33.43
N LEU A 121 -12.43 -1.70 32.86
CA LEU A 121 -11.04 -1.66 33.26
C LEU A 121 -10.49 -0.24 33.13
N GLU A 122 -10.80 0.42 32.06
CA GLU A 122 -10.34 1.77 31.78
C GLU A 122 -10.90 2.79 32.80
N LYS A 123 -12.20 2.70 33.09
CA LYS A 123 -12.84 3.52 34.13
C LYS A 123 -12.22 3.28 35.50
N LYS A 124 -11.87 2.04 35.84
CA LYS A 124 -11.22 1.64 37.11
C LYS A 124 -9.86 2.33 37.31
N TYR A 125 -9.11 2.52 36.24
CA TYR A 125 -7.77 3.11 36.26
C TYR A 125 -7.72 4.57 35.78
N LYS A 126 -8.87 5.20 35.55
CA LYS A 126 -8.96 6.61 35.13
C LYS A 126 -8.37 7.52 36.24
N GLY A 127 -7.39 8.32 35.88
CA GLY A 127 -6.70 9.23 36.82
C GLY A 127 -5.65 8.57 37.71
N LYS A 128 -5.33 7.27 37.52
CA LYS A 128 -4.25 6.57 38.19
C LYS A 128 -3.03 6.50 37.28
N GLU A 129 -2.01 7.30 37.59
CA GLU A 129 -0.82 7.47 36.72
C GLU A 129 0.43 6.82 37.28
N SER A 130 0.35 6.20 38.51
CA SER A 130 1.51 5.54 39.09
C SER A 130 1.99 4.38 38.22
N GLN A 131 3.30 4.12 38.22
CA GLN A 131 3.87 3.01 37.45
C GLN A 131 3.31 1.66 37.88
N GLU A 132 2.97 1.51 39.16
CA GLU A 132 2.32 0.31 39.67
C GLU A 132 0.90 0.13 39.13
N ASP A 133 0.09 1.21 39.09
CA ASP A 133 -1.24 1.18 38.53
C ASP A 133 -1.23 0.86 37.01
N GLN A 134 -0.28 1.40 36.26
CA GLN A 134 -0.11 1.09 34.83
C GLN A 134 0.26 -0.39 34.62
N THR A 135 1.13 -0.95 35.47
CA THR A 135 1.49 -2.37 35.42
C THR A 135 0.30 -3.27 35.74
N ARG A 136 -0.46 -2.95 36.80
CA ARG A 136 -1.70 -3.67 37.16
C ARG A 136 -2.75 -3.59 36.07
N LYS A 137 -2.96 -2.41 35.46
CA LYS A 137 -3.87 -2.22 34.32
C LYS A 137 -3.46 -3.11 33.13
N ALA A 138 -2.17 -3.16 32.81
CA ALA A 138 -1.67 -4.02 31.72
C ALA A 138 -1.89 -5.52 32.01
N GLN A 139 -1.69 -5.95 33.26
CA GLN A 139 -1.95 -7.34 33.67
C GLN A 139 -3.44 -7.70 33.57
N GLU A 140 -4.34 -6.86 34.08
CA GLU A 140 -5.79 -7.08 33.99
C GLU A 140 -6.27 -7.07 32.54
N MET A 141 -5.72 -6.19 31.69
CA MET A 141 -6.00 -6.17 30.26
C MET A 141 -5.57 -7.46 29.58
N MET A 142 -4.39 -8.00 29.94
CA MET A 142 -3.91 -9.28 29.41
C MET A 142 -4.82 -10.45 29.82
N MET A 143 -5.37 -10.45 31.05
CA MET A 143 -6.35 -11.43 31.49
C MET A 143 -7.64 -11.37 30.68
N ILE A 144 -8.13 -10.18 30.37
CA ILE A 144 -9.31 -10.00 29.49
C ILE A 144 -8.99 -10.56 28.09
N TYR A 145 -7.83 -10.24 27.52
CA TYR A 145 -7.43 -10.78 26.22
C TYR A 145 -7.33 -12.30 26.21
N GLN A 146 -6.80 -12.93 27.25
CA GLN A 146 -6.78 -14.39 27.39
C GLN A 146 -8.19 -14.97 27.49
N LYS A 147 -9.07 -14.38 28.29
CA LYS A 147 -10.48 -14.79 28.43
C LYS A 147 -11.22 -14.80 27.11
N TYR A 148 -11.05 -13.79 26.28
CA TYR A 148 -11.69 -13.67 24.97
C TYR A 148 -10.89 -14.27 23.82
N LYS A 149 -9.72 -14.92 24.11
CA LYS A 149 -8.80 -15.48 23.10
C LYS A 149 -8.34 -14.44 22.05
N ILE A 150 -8.14 -13.22 22.52
CA ILE A 150 -7.65 -12.11 21.69
C ILE A 150 -6.12 -12.17 21.62
N ASN A 151 -5.59 -12.14 20.40
CA ASN A 151 -4.15 -11.98 20.20
C ASN A 151 -3.83 -10.49 20.00
N PRO A 152 -3.12 -9.83 20.95
CA PRO A 152 -2.83 -8.39 20.86
C PRO A 152 -1.93 -8.04 19.66
N MET A 153 -1.14 -9.00 19.17
CA MET A 153 -0.26 -8.82 18.00
C MET A 153 -0.99 -8.87 16.66
N SER A 154 -2.26 -9.28 16.62
CA SER A 154 -3.01 -9.48 15.36
C SER A 154 -3.14 -8.20 14.53
N GLY A 155 -3.28 -7.03 15.17
CA GLY A 155 -3.31 -5.74 14.49
C GLY A 155 -2.00 -5.40 13.79
N CYS A 156 -0.87 -5.73 14.42
CA CYS A 156 0.46 -5.49 13.85
C CYS A 156 0.75 -6.39 12.64
N ILE A 157 0.24 -7.63 12.62
CA ILE A 157 0.44 -8.57 11.50
C ILE A 157 -0.07 -7.96 10.20
N LEU A 158 -1.20 -7.28 10.22
CA LEU A 158 -1.75 -6.62 9.02
C LEU A 158 -0.80 -5.54 8.48
N ALA A 159 -0.21 -4.73 9.35
CA ALA A 159 0.77 -3.71 8.97
C ALA A 159 2.07 -4.35 8.43
N PHE A 160 2.55 -5.42 9.06
CA PHE A 160 3.73 -6.18 8.59
C PHE A 160 3.53 -6.81 7.21
N ILE A 161 2.32 -7.21 6.84
CA ILE A 161 2.01 -7.72 5.50
C ILE A 161 1.84 -6.55 4.52
N GLN A 162 1.19 -5.47 4.93
CA GLN A 162 0.85 -4.35 4.06
C GLN A 162 2.07 -3.56 3.58
N LEU A 163 3.05 -3.29 4.47
CA LEU A 163 4.22 -2.49 4.12
C LEU A 163 5.12 -3.16 3.07
N PRO A 164 5.54 -4.42 3.22
CA PRO A 164 6.31 -5.11 2.18
C PRO A 164 5.57 -5.17 0.85
N LEU A 165 4.26 -5.42 0.87
CA LEU A 165 3.45 -5.49 -0.33
C LEU A 165 3.40 -4.13 -1.04
N LEU A 166 3.22 -3.04 -0.29
CA LEU A 166 3.25 -1.68 -0.82
C LEU A 166 4.59 -1.36 -1.50
N PHE A 167 5.72 -1.67 -0.83
CA PHE A 167 7.05 -1.42 -1.37
C PHE A 167 7.34 -2.28 -2.60
N ALA A 168 6.90 -3.55 -2.61
CA ALA A 168 7.05 -4.42 -3.77
C ALA A 168 6.27 -3.89 -4.98
N PHE A 169 5.04 -3.41 -4.79
CA PHE A 169 4.27 -2.76 -5.86
C PHE A 169 4.93 -1.46 -6.33
N LEU A 170 5.35 -0.59 -5.41
CA LEU A 170 6.02 0.67 -5.74
C LEU A 170 7.28 0.41 -6.56
N GLU A 171 8.14 -0.50 -6.12
CA GLU A 171 9.37 -0.84 -6.82
C GLU A 171 9.07 -1.49 -8.18
N SER A 172 8.11 -2.41 -8.26
CA SER A 172 7.70 -3.04 -9.52
C SER A 172 7.19 -2.02 -10.53
N ILE A 173 6.36 -1.06 -10.10
CA ILE A 173 5.84 0.02 -10.95
C ILE A 173 6.98 0.90 -11.45
N ASN A 174 7.85 1.37 -10.57
CA ASN A 174 8.94 2.27 -10.94
C ASN A 174 10.00 1.61 -11.82
N ARG A 175 10.16 0.29 -11.74
CA ARG A 175 11.14 -0.49 -12.53
C ARG A 175 10.58 -1.03 -13.84
N THR A 176 9.28 -0.89 -14.11
CA THR A 176 8.61 -1.46 -15.28
C THR A 176 8.13 -0.38 -16.24
N PRO A 177 8.89 -0.04 -17.31
CA PRO A 177 8.50 0.99 -18.26
C PRO A 177 7.10 0.81 -18.83
N ALA A 178 6.71 -0.41 -19.20
CA ALA A 178 5.38 -0.69 -19.71
C ALA A 178 4.24 -0.26 -18.75
N LEU A 179 4.50 -0.10 -17.46
CA LEU A 179 3.51 0.40 -16.50
C LEU A 179 3.44 1.93 -16.52
N PHE A 180 4.58 2.58 -16.34
CA PHE A 180 4.60 4.03 -16.17
C PHE A 180 4.56 4.82 -17.50
N GLU A 181 4.73 4.15 -18.65
CA GLU A 181 4.58 4.77 -19.98
C GLU A 181 3.13 4.73 -20.50
N ASN A 182 2.27 3.90 -19.91
CA ASN A 182 0.91 3.70 -20.39
C ASN A 182 -0.14 4.51 -19.61
N ASN A 183 -1.31 4.65 -20.23
CA ASN A 183 -2.47 5.30 -19.63
C ASN A 183 -3.47 4.27 -19.13
N PHE A 184 -4.20 4.63 -18.09
CA PHE A 184 -5.39 3.92 -17.63
C PHE A 184 -6.52 4.91 -17.42
N LEU A 185 -7.59 4.77 -18.20
CA LEU A 185 -8.66 5.77 -18.27
C LEU A 185 -8.09 7.15 -18.65
N VAL A 186 -8.25 8.12 -17.77
CA VAL A 186 -7.78 9.50 -17.93
C VAL A 186 -6.43 9.76 -17.26
N PHE A 187 -5.82 8.73 -16.65
CA PHE A 187 -4.59 8.83 -15.88
C PHE A 187 -3.40 8.27 -16.65
N GLN A 188 -2.37 9.08 -16.82
CA GLN A 188 -1.06 8.58 -17.19
C GLN A 188 -0.44 7.94 -15.93
N MET A 189 -0.15 6.65 -15.99
CA MET A 189 0.13 5.85 -14.78
C MET A 189 1.46 6.19 -14.09
N GLY A 190 2.44 6.72 -14.83
CA GLY A 190 3.69 7.21 -14.26
C GLY A 190 3.58 8.59 -13.64
N THR A 191 2.54 9.37 -13.97
CA THR A 191 2.38 10.73 -13.49
C THR A 191 2.03 10.76 -12.01
N THR A 192 2.74 11.59 -11.26
CA THR A 192 2.37 11.90 -9.86
C THR A 192 1.18 12.86 -9.86
N PRO A 193 0.19 12.70 -8.96
CA PRO A 193 -0.93 13.60 -8.87
C PRO A 193 -0.53 15.07 -8.70
N TRP A 194 0.58 15.35 -8.01
CA TRP A 194 1.10 16.70 -7.90
C TRP A 194 1.38 17.33 -9.27
N VAL A 195 2.15 16.67 -10.12
CA VAL A 195 2.46 17.18 -11.47
C VAL A 195 1.21 17.15 -12.35
N GLY A 196 0.39 16.11 -12.24
CA GLY A 196 -0.87 16.02 -12.96
C GLY A 196 -1.79 17.22 -12.75
N ILE A 197 -1.95 17.69 -11.50
CA ILE A 197 -2.82 18.81 -11.14
C ILE A 197 -2.16 20.15 -11.45
N PHE A 198 -0.94 20.39 -10.98
CA PHE A 198 -0.32 21.72 -10.97
C PHE A 198 0.47 22.04 -12.24
N THR A 199 1.00 21.02 -12.91
CA THR A 199 1.80 21.22 -14.14
C THR A 199 0.99 20.91 -15.39
N ASN A 200 0.29 19.77 -15.40
CA ASN A 200 -0.44 19.29 -16.58
C ASN A 200 -1.90 19.76 -16.61
N HIS A 201 -2.36 20.48 -15.57
CA HIS A 201 -3.75 20.97 -15.42
C HIS A 201 -4.82 19.90 -15.60
N ASN A 202 -4.49 18.64 -15.28
CA ASN A 202 -5.41 17.51 -15.32
C ASN A 202 -6.07 17.30 -13.96
N TYR A 203 -7.22 17.91 -13.75
CA TYR A 203 -7.95 17.91 -12.47
C TYR A 203 -8.56 16.53 -12.11
N TRP A 204 -8.57 15.55 -13.02
CA TRP A 204 -8.99 14.20 -12.72
C TRP A 204 -8.11 13.54 -11.63
N TYR A 205 -6.88 13.98 -11.46
CA TYR A 205 -6.03 13.51 -10.35
C TYR A 205 -6.56 13.92 -8.97
N ILE A 206 -7.38 14.98 -8.86
CA ILE A 206 -8.09 15.33 -7.62
C ILE A 206 -9.10 14.22 -7.28
N LEU A 207 -9.84 13.71 -8.27
CA LEU A 207 -10.75 12.59 -8.07
C LEU A 207 -10.00 11.33 -7.62
N LEU A 208 -8.84 11.03 -8.23
CA LEU A 208 -7.99 9.91 -7.81
C LEU A 208 -7.59 10.03 -6.34
N LEU A 209 -7.12 11.21 -5.91
CA LEU A 209 -6.76 11.49 -4.51
C LEU A 209 -7.98 11.34 -3.58
N ALA A 210 -9.12 11.88 -3.96
CA ALA A 210 -10.36 11.75 -3.19
C ALA A 210 -10.77 10.27 -3.02
N MET A 211 -10.62 9.46 -4.05
CA MET A 211 -10.87 8.02 -3.99
C MET A 211 -9.87 7.29 -3.09
N ILE A 212 -8.57 7.62 -3.16
CA ILE A 212 -7.54 7.03 -2.29
C ILE A 212 -7.86 7.34 -0.82
N ILE A 213 -8.10 8.62 -0.50
CA ILE A 213 -8.37 9.06 0.87
C ILE A 213 -9.70 8.48 1.36
N GLY A 214 -10.76 8.53 0.54
CA GLY A 214 -12.09 8.03 0.89
C GLY A 214 -12.11 6.53 1.16
N THR A 215 -11.53 5.72 0.27
CA THR A 215 -11.45 4.26 0.45
C THR A 215 -10.56 3.87 1.62
N SER A 216 -9.45 4.58 1.84
CA SER A 216 -8.58 4.36 3.00
C SER A 216 -9.30 4.71 4.30
N PHE A 217 -9.98 5.85 4.36
CA PHE A 217 -10.78 6.24 5.54
C PHE A 217 -11.87 5.21 5.84
N MET A 218 -12.61 4.74 4.83
CA MET A 218 -13.62 3.70 5.01
C MET A 218 -13.02 2.39 5.51
N SER A 219 -11.84 2.01 5.02
CA SER A 219 -11.11 0.82 5.47
C SER A 219 -10.71 0.92 6.95
N PHE A 220 -10.26 2.09 7.42
CA PHE A 220 -9.89 2.33 8.81
C PHE A 220 -11.06 2.62 9.75
N ARG A 221 -12.20 3.06 9.21
CA ARG A 221 -13.38 3.43 10.02
C ARG A 221 -13.84 2.31 10.96
N LYS A 222 -13.74 1.05 10.51
CA LYS A 222 -14.09 -0.10 11.34
C LYS A 222 -13.14 -0.19 12.55
N THR A 223 -11.85 -0.10 12.32
CA THR A 223 -10.83 -0.11 13.39
C THR A 223 -11.04 1.01 14.40
N LEU A 224 -11.48 2.19 13.94
CA LEU A 224 -11.80 3.32 14.82
C LEU A 224 -13.04 3.09 15.68
N LYS A 225 -14.04 2.38 15.16
CA LYS A 225 -15.28 2.10 15.89
C LYS A 225 -15.14 0.98 16.91
N ASP A 226 -14.22 0.05 16.68
CA ASP A 226 -14.10 -1.20 17.43
C ASP A 226 -13.18 -1.10 18.65
N GLN A 227 -12.75 0.12 19.04
CA GLN A 227 -11.79 0.29 20.13
C GLN A 227 -12.36 1.02 21.35
N ALA A 228 -11.87 0.61 22.54
CA ALA A 228 -12.25 1.16 23.85
C ALA A 228 -11.89 2.65 23.99
N SER A 229 -12.64 3.39 24.82
CA SER A 229 -12.71 4.85 24.83
C SER A 229 -11.40 5.63 25.00
N ASN A 230 -10.41 5.14 25.73
CA ASN A 230 -9.13 5.85 25.93
C ASN A 230 -7.98 5.32 25.05
N GLN A 231 -7.92 4.01 24.78
CA GLN A 231 -7.06 3.49 23.71
C GLN A 231 -7.56 4.00 22.34
N ALA A 232 -8.85 4.28 22.19
CA ALA A 232 -9.44 4.90 21.02
C ALA A 232 -8.87 6.30 20.74
N SER A 233 -8.52 7.10 21.74
CA SER A 233 -7.94 8.42 21.51
C SER A 233 -6.53 8.30 20.94
N GLN A 234 -5.66 7.48 21.51
CA GLN A 234 -4.31 7.25 21.02
C GLN A 234 -4.32 6.61 19.61
N MET A 235 -5.19 5.63 19.39
CA MET A 235 -5.36 5.00 18.09
C MET A 235 -5.96 5.94 17.04
N LYS A 236 -6.88 6.85 17.43
CA LYS A 236 -7.38 7.90 16.54
C LYS A 236 -6.25 8.78 16.03
N TYR A 237 -5.36 9.25 16.90
CA TYR A 237 -4.19 10.03 16.50
C TYR A 237 -3.29 9.25 15.53
N THR A 238 -3.03 7.97 15.81
CA THR A 238 -2.23 7.11 14.92
C THR A 238 -2.89 6.96 13.54
N ILE A 239 -4.21 6.75 13.49
CA ILE A 239 -4.94 6.61 12.22
C ILE A 239 -4.98 7.93 11.45
N TYR A 240 -5.22 9.06 12.13
CA TYR A 240 -5.18 10.37 11.47
C TYR A 240 -3.78 10.70 10.96
N PHE A 241 -2.74 10.38 11.72
CA PHE A 241 -1.36 10.49 11.26
C PHE A 241 -1.10 9.62 10.02
N MET A 242 -1.53 8.36 10.05
CA MET A 242 -1.44 7.47 8.89
C MET A 242 -2.21 8.02 7.68
N MET A 243 -3.41 8.55 7.88
CA MET A 243 -4.20 9.18 6.81
C MET A 243 -3.50 10.39 6.21
N ALA A 244 -2.88 11.23 7.04
CA ALA A 244 -2.09 12.37 6.56
C ALA A 244 -0.87 11.88 5.75
N MET A 245 -0.16 10.85 6.23
CA MET A 245 0.95 10.24 5.50
C MET A 245 0.51 9.65 4.15
N ILE A 246 -0.65 8.97 4.10
CA ILE A 246 -1.23 8.45 2.87
C ILE A 246 -1.56 9.58 1.90
N ALA A 247 -2.17 10.66 2.38
CA ALA A 247 -2.52 11.82 1.54
C ALA A 247 -1.26 12.49 0.94
N ILE A 248 -0.22 12.69 1.75
CA ILE A 248 1.06 13.26 1.29
C ILE A 248 1.75 12.31 0.30
N ALA A 249 1.84 11.02 0.64
CA ALA A 249 2.45 10.02 -0.23
C ALA A 249 1.73 9.90 -1.56
N SER A 250 0.39 9.93 -1.57
CA SER A 250 -0.40 9.82 -2.80
C SER A 250 -0.23 11.01 -3.74
N LEU A 251 0.17 12.18 -3.25
CA LEU A 251 0.53 13.33 -4.10
C LEU A 251 1.85 13.12 -4.85
N SER A 252 2.80 12.42 -4.21
CA SER A 252 4.19 12.31 -4.68
C SER A 252 4.50 10.98 -5.39
N LEU A 253 3.61 10.00 -5.30
CA LEU A 253 3.80 8.68 -5.89
C LEU A 253 3.01 8.55 -7.21
N PRO A 254 3.47 7.69 -8.15
CA PRO A 254 2.81 7.49 -9.44
C PRO A 254 1.34 7.08 -9.31
N ALA A 255 0.48 7.54 -10.21
CA ALA A 255 -0.96 7.21 -10.24
C ALA A 255 -1.24 5.70 -10.26
N ALA A 256 -0.37 4.90 -10.88
CA ALA A 256 -0.43 3.45 -10.86
C ALA A 256 -0.47 2.87 -9.44
N LEU A 257 0.29 3.46 -8.49
CA LEU A 257 0.24 3.07 -7.09
C LEU A 257 -1.07 3.49 -6.42
N GLY A 258 -1.65 4.62 -6.83
CA GLY A 258 -2.99 5.05 -6.40
C GLY A 258 -4.07 4.02 -6.77
N ILE A 259 -4.02 3.46 -7.98
CA ILE A 259 -4.93 2.39 -8.44
C ILE A 259 -4.78 1.15 -7.55
N TYR A 260 -3.54 0.71 -7.29
CA TYR A 260 -3.26 -0.37 -6.34
C TYR A 260 -3.87 -0.07 -4.96
N TRP A 261 -3.69 1.16 -4.46
CA TRP A 261 -4.16 1.56 -3.12
C TRP A 261 -5.67 1.50 -2.99
N ILE A 262 -6.39 2.05 -3.96
CA ILE A 262 -7.87 1.99 -4.03
C ILE A 262 -8.33 0.54 -4.05
N THR A 263 -7.78 -0.28 -4.94
CA THR A 263 -8.14 -1.70 -5.07
C THR A 263 -7.91 -2.48 -3.78
N SER A 264 -6.75 -2.27 -3.16
CA SER A 264 -6.37 -2.88 -1.89
C SER A 264 -7.31 -2.48 -0.74
N SER A 265 -7.68 -1.21 -0.66
CA SER A 265 -8.61 -0.69 0.36
C SER A 265 -10.03 -1.22 0.15
N LEU A 266 -10.52 -1.25 -1.09
CA LEU A 266 -11.83 -1.82 -1.41
C LEU A 266 -11.90 -3.30 -1.06
N PHE A 267 -10.87 -4.08 -1.38
CA PHE A 267 -10.82 -5.48 -0.97
C PHE A 267 -10.90 -5.63 0.56
N THR A 268 -10.17 -4.80 1.31
CA THR A 268 -10.21 -4.82 2.78
C THR A 268 -11.59 -4.48 3.31
N ILE A 269 -12.29 -3.51 2.72
CA ILE A 269 -13.66 -3.16 3.09
C ILE A 269 -14.59 -4.35 2.86
N LEU A 270 -14.54 -4.97 1.68
CA LEU A 270 -15.36 -6.13 1.34
C LEU A 270 -15.06 -7.33 2.26
N GLN A 271 -13.80 -7.59 2.56
CA GLN A 271 -13.40 -8.64 3.49
C GLN A 271 -13.95 -8.39 4.90
N ASN A 272 -13.88 -7.16 5.39
CA ASN A 272 -14.41 -6.79 6.70
C ASN A 272 -15.93 -6.98 6.76
N LEU A 273 -16.66 -6.58 5.72
CA LEU A 273 -18.11 -6.81 5.62
C LEU A 273 -18.46 -8.29 5.58
N TYR A 274 -17.66 -9.10 4.88
CA TYR A 274 -17.86 -10.55 4.83
C TYR A 274 -17.66 -11.22 6.21
N VAL A 275 -16.66 -10.79 6.97
CA VAL A 275 -16.39 -11.31 8.32
C VAL A 275 -17.47 -10.89 9.31
N GLU A 276 -18.01 -9.67 9.20
CA GLU A 276 -19.04 -9.13 10.09
C GLU A 276 -20.40 -9.84 9.94
N ARG A 277 -20.70 -10.38 8.75
CA ARG A 277 -21.96 -11.09 8.48
C ARG A 277 -21.97 -12.56 8.92
N ARG A 278 -20.83 -13.07 9.37
CA ARG A 278 -20.68 -14.45 9.89
C ARG A 278 -20.52 -14.48 11.41
#